data_217698baff141b0f9e5a26dbda8bd581
#
_entry.id   217698baff141b0f9e5a26dbda8bd581
#
_cell.length_a   1.000
_cell.length_b   1.000
_cell.length_c   1.000
_cell.angle_alpha   90.00
_cell.angle_beta   90.00
_cell.angle_gamma   90.00
#
_symmetry.space_group_name_H-M   'P 1'
#
loop_
_entity.id
_entity.type
_entity.pdbx_description
1 polymer ?
#
loop_
_entity_poly.entity_id
_entity_poly.type
_entity_poly.pdbx_seq_one_letter_code
_entity_poly.pdbx_strand_id
1 'polypeptide(L)'
;MIRNRSLWTCWLVSLCLCFFLSLNAQSEDWDRRMRESGMVDVRTLDSTIQVRLAYATPVNFMSRAVYQGATGAWLHPDAAGMLVRAQRYLRELHPGYSLLVYDAARPMAVQRLMWEQVRGTPRAYYVSNPRKKNGRHNYGMAVDVTIVDDTGRPLPMGTLFDYFGEEANTNREEALLQAGRISREDCDNRRLLRRVMRRAGFTAITSEWWHFNACSSRTAQTKYKLIE
;
A
#
# COMPACT_ATOMS: atom_id res chain seq x y z
N MET A 1 -52.92 -13.29 24.42
CA MET A 1 -52.09 -13.09 23.18
C MET A 1 -50.69 -12.59 23.60
N ILE A 2 -49.76 -13.48 23.81
CA ILE A 2 -48.39 -13.15 24.18
C ILE A 2 -47.56 -13.30 22.88
N ARG A 3 -47.17 -12.16 22.29
CA ARG A 3 -46.39 -12.11 21.03
C ARG A 3 -44.93 -12.46 21.26
N ASN A 4 -44.52 -13.54 20.62
CA ASN A 4 -43.16 -14.06 20.54
C ASN A 4 -42.16 -12.99 19.95
N ARG A 5 -41.54 -12.19 20.83
CA ARG A 5 -40.49 -11.21 20.45
C ARG A 5 -39.05 -11.72 20.62
N SER A 6 -38.88 -12.93 21.21
CA SER A 6 -37.55 -13.42 21.61
C SER A 6 -36.77 -14.20 20.53
N LEU A 7 -37.41 -14.63 19.45
CA LEU A 7 -36.75 -15.44 18.42
C LEU A 7 -35.93 -14.63 17.42
N TRP A 8 -36.33 -13.38 17.14
CA TRP A 8 -35.63 -12.54 16.15
C TRP A 8 -34.31 -11.95 16.65
N THR A 9 -34.18 -11.70 17.95
CA THR A 9 -32.94 -11.18 18.54
C THR A 9 -31.82 -12.22 18.58
N CYS A 10 -32.12 -13.50 18.75
CA CYS A 10 -31.13 -14.57 18.74
C CYS A 10 -30.51 -14.79 17.35
N TRP A 11 -31.30 -14.65 16.29
CA TRP A 11 -30.78 -14.81 14.91
C TRP A 11 -29.84 -13.67 14.50
N LEU A 12 -30.12 -12.42 14.86
CA LEU A 12 -29.27 -11.28 14.57
C LEU A 12 -27.93 -11.34 15.32
N VAL A 13 -27.96 -11.75 16.59
CA VAL A 13 -26.72 -11.91 17.40
C VAL A 13 -25.87 -13.07 16.87
N SER A 14 -26.48 -14.18 16.46
CA SER A 14 -25.77 -15.33 15.90
C SER A 14 -25.12 -14.99 14.54
N LEU A 15 -25.83 -14.25 13.65
CA LEU A 15 -25.26 -13.80 12.37
C LEU A 15 -24.11 -12.81 12.56
N CYS A 16 -24.20 -11.86 13.49
CA CYS A 16 -23.13 -10.95 13.83
C CYS A 16 -21.90 -11.70 14.36
N LEU A 17 -22.10 -12.65 15.27
CA LEU A 17 -21.01 -13.43 15.85
C LEU A 17 -20.28 -14.28 14.81
N CYS A 18 -21.02 -14.94 13.90
CA CYS A 18 -20.44 -15.70 12.79
C CYS A 18 -19.66 -14.81 11.83
N PHE A 19 -20.14 -13.60 11.55
CA PHE A 19 -19.44 -12.65 10.69
C PHE A 19 -18.14 -12.15 11.31
N PHE A 20 -18.13 -11.82 12.61
CA PHE A 20 -16.90 -11.45 13.34
C PHE A 20 -15.88 -12.58 13.42
N LEU A 21 -16.35 -13.82 13.65
CA LEU A 21 -15.47 -14.99 13.67
C LEU A 21 -14.82 -15.26 12.30
N SER A 22 -15.56 -15.09 11.20
CA SER A 22 -15.02 -15.30 9.87
C SER A 22 -14.02 -14.21 9.47
N LEU A 23 -14.23 -12.95 9.85
CA LEU A 23 -13.28 -11.86 9.63
C LEU A 23 -11.97 -12.06 10.41
N ASN A 24 -12.06 -12.48 11.66
CA ASN A 24 -10.89 -12.78 12.49
C ASN A 24 -10.08 -13.94 11.90
N ALA A 25 -10.74 -15.02 11.47
CA ALA A 25 -10.07 -16.15 10.84
C ALA A 25 -9.37 -15.79 9.53
N GLN A 26 -9.95 -14.90 8.70
CA GLN A 26 -9.32 -14.40 7.48
C GLN A 26 -8.11 -13.51 7.77
N SER A 27 -8.18 -12.66 8.80
CA SER A 27 -7.07 -11.82 9.24
C SER A 27 -5.91 -12.67 9.77
N GLU A 28 -6.20 -13.65 10.61
CA GLU A 28 -5.18 -14.58 11.12
C GLU A 28 -4.50 -15.38 10.00
N ASP A 29 -5.24 -15.79 8.97
CA ASP A 29 -4.69 -16.50 7.81
C ASP A 29 -3.77 -15.61 6.99
N TRP A 30 -4.15 -14.36 6.71
CA TRP A 30 -3.30 -13.39 6.00
C TRP A 30 -2.00 -13.13 6.76
N ASP A 31 -2.11 -12.78 8.04
CA ASP A 31 -0.95 -12.44 8.87
C ASP A 31 -0.02 -13.64 9.08
N ARG A 32 -0.56 -14.84 9.22
CA ARG A 32 0.21 -16.08 9.29
C ARG A 32 0.99 -16.30 8.01
N ARG A 33 0.35 -16.22 6.84
CA ARG A 33 1.02 -16.39 5.52
C ARG A 33 2.13 -15.37 5.30
N MET A 34 1.93 -14.11 5.71
CA MET A 34 2.96 -13.08 5.63
C MET A 34 4.17 -13.42 6.53
N ARG A 35 3.94 -13.84 7.78
CA ARG A 35 5.00 -14.29 8.70
C ARG A 35 5.76 -15.51 8.15
N GLU A 36 5.05 -16.52 7.67
CA GLU A 36 5.64 -17.72 7.07
C GLU A 36 6.46 -17.40 5.80
N SER A 37 6.09 -16.33 5.11
CA SER A 37 6.87 -15.79 3.99
C SER A 37 8.09 -14.95 4.42
N GLY A 38 8.34 -14.80 5.73
CA GLY A 38 9.46 -14.05 6.29
C GLY A 38 9.25 -12.53 6.31
N MET A 39 8.01 -12.06 6.18
CA MET A 39 7.67 -10.64 6.23
C MET A 39 7.44 -10.19 7.69
N VAL A 40 7.61 -8.89 7.94
CA VAL A 40 7.31 -8.24 9.22
C VAL A 40 6.27 -7.14 9.03
N ASP A 41 5.34 -6.99 9.97
CA ASP A 41 4.43 -5.85 9.98
C ASP A 41 5.20 -4.59 10.42
N VAL A 42 5.23 -3.57 9.59
CA VAL A 42 5.98 -2.32 9.83
C VAL A 42 5.58 -1.64 11.13
N ARG A 43 4.32 -1.78 11.57
CA ARG A 43 3.81 -1.19 12.83
C ARG A 43 4.43 -1.81 14.08
N THR A 44 4.96 -3.05 13.99
CA THR A 44 5.67 -3.68 15.11
C THR A 44 7.07 -3.09 15.31
N LEU A 45 7.63 -2.45 14.27
CA LEU A 45 8.92 -1.79 14.30
C LEU A 45 8.81 -0.29 14.62
N ASP A 46 7.76 0.36 14.13
CA ASP A 46 7.45 1.76 14.42
C ASP A 46 5.92 1.96 14.35
N SER A 47 5.29 2.08 15.51
CA SER A 47 3.83 2.25 15.65
C SER A 47 3.31 3.59 15.15
N THR A 48 4.19 4.55 14.82
CA THR A 48 3.80 5.83 14.24
C THR A 48 3.57 5.76 12.74
N ILE A 49 4.03 4.69 12.06
CA ILE A 49 3.70 4.45 10.66
C ILE A 49 2.23 4.05 10.56
N GLN A 50 1.46 4.83 9.81
CA GLN A 50 0.04 4.55 9.58
C GLN A 50 -0.15 3.55 8.43
N VAL A 51 -1.22 2.77 8.50
CA VAL A 51 -1.56 1.77 7.49
C VAL A 51 -3.03 1.90 7.09
N ARG A 52 -3.27 2.03 5.79
CA ARG A 52 -4.59 2.03 5.15
C ARG A 52 -4.49 1.31 3.81
N LEU A 53 -4.45 -0.02 3.85
CA LEU A 53 -4.28 -0.84 2.65
C LEU A 53 -5.43 -0.60 1.67
N ALA A 54 -5.14 -0.02 0.51
CA ALA A 54 -6.14 0.28 -0.51
C ALA A 54 -6.79 -0.99 -1.04
N TYR A 55 -6.01 -2.06 -1.21
CA TYR A 55 -6.49 -3.33 -1.73
C TYR A 55 -7.22 -4.22 -0.70
N ALA A 56 -7.28 -3.80 0.57
CA ALA A 56 -8.15 -4.41 1.57
C ALA A 56 -9.61 -3.88 1.50
N THR A 57 -9.88 -2.87 0.68
CA THR A 57 -11.19 -2.26 0.45
C THR A 57 -11.53 -2.23 -1.04
N PRO A 58 -12.77 -1.93 -1.45
CA PRO A 58 -13.11 -1.72 -2.86
C PRO A 58 -12.58 -0.41 -3.45
N VAL A 59 -12.03 0.51 -2.65
CA VAL A 59 -11.53 1.83 -3.09
C VAL A 59 -10.11 1.68 -3.67
N ASN A 60 -10.02 1.07 -4.84
CA ASN A 60 -8.80 0.86 -5.62
C ASN A 60 -9.16 0.60 -7.08
N PHE A 61 -8.18 0.49 -7.99
CA PHE A 61 -8.44 0.29 -9.42
C PHE A 61 -9.13 -1.04 -9.77
N MET A 62 -9.12 -2.03 -8.86
CA MET A 62 -9.80 -3.32 -9.02
C MET A 62 -11.31 -3.22 -8.71
N SER A 63 -11.76 -2.13 -8.06
CA SER A 63 -13.13 -1.92 -7.54
C SER A 63 -13.61 -3.07 -6.63
N ARG A 64 -12.68 -3.77 -6.00
CA ARG A 64 -12.95 -4.86 -5.04
C ARG A 64 -11.80 -5.05 -4.05
N ALA A 65 -12.08 -5.60 -2.88
CA ALA A 65 -11.07 -6.03 -1.94
C ALA A 65 -10.39 -7.32 -2.46
N VAL A 66 -9.05 -7.30 -2.59
CA VAL A 66 -8.24 -8.47 -2.98
C VAL A 66 -7.27 -8.89 -1.88
N TYR A 67 -7.10 -8.08 -0.84
CA TYR A 67 -6.38 -8.40 0.39
C TYR A 67 -7.38 -8.76 1.50
N GLN A 68 -8.02 -9.93 1.38
CA GLN A 68 -9.04 -10.35 2.34
C GLN A 68 -8.43 -10.58 3.71
N GLY A 69 -8.95 -9.87 4.71
CA GLY A 69 -8.50 -9.95 6.09
C GLY A 69 -7.16 -9.23 6.39
N ALA A 70 -6.50 -8.61 5.41
CA ALA A 70 -5.26 -7.88 5.65
C ALA A 70 -5.52 -6.61 6.49
N THR A 71 -4.78 -6.47 7.59
CA THR A 71 -4.83 -5.28 8.46
C THR A 71 -3.47 -4.62 8.62
N GLY A 72 -2.37 -5.36 8.40
CA GLY A 72 -0.98 -4.95 8.53
C GLY A 72 -0.30 -4.67 7.20
N ALA A 73 0.67 -3.76 7.21
CA ALA A 73 1.57 -3.53 6.08
C ALA A 73 2.83 -4.38 6.28
N TRP A 74 2.91 -5.47 5.54
CA TRP A 74 3.98 -6.46 5.63
C TRP A 74 5.08 -6.16 4.62
N LEU A 75 6.34 -6.15 5.05
CA LEU A 75 7.51 -5.97 4.20
C LEU A 75 8.60 -6.99 4.58
N HIS A 76 9.51 -7.26 3.64
CA HIS A 76 10.75 -7.94 3.99
C HIS A 76 11.52 -7.12 5.05
N PRO A 77 12.18 -7.73 6.06
CA PRO A 77 12.88 -7.00 7.12
C PRO A 77 13.83 -5.90 6.63
N ASP A 78 14.55 -6.12 5.53
CA ASP A 78 15.42 -5.11 4.91
C ASP A 78 14.64 -3.86 4.49
N ALA A 79 13.51 -4.02 3.79
CA ALA A 79 12.67 -2.92 3.34
C ALA A 79 11.92 -2.25 4.51
N ALA A 80 11.47 -3.04 5.48
CA ALA A 80 10.80 -2.53 6.69
C ALA A 80 11.76 -1.63 7.50
N GLY A 81 13.01 -2.05 7.69
CA GLY A 81 14.04 -1.22 8.34
C GLY A 81 14.35 0.08 7.58
N MET A 82 14.28 0.05 6.24
CA MET A 82 14.37 1.28 5.43
C MET A 82 13.17 2.20 5.68
N LEU A 83 11.95 1.66 5.76
CA LEU A 83 10.74 2.46 5.99
C LEU A 83 10.75 3.12 7.38
N VAL A 84 11.22 2.42 8.40
CA VAL A 84 11.41 3.00 9.75
C VAL A 84 12.42 4.16 9.73
N ARG A 85 13.52 4.05 8.97
CA ARG A 85 14.45 5.17 8.79
C ARG A 85 13.80 6.36 8.07
N ALA A 86 12.97 6.09 7.06
CA ALA A 86 12.22 7.14 6.37
C ALA A 86 11.25 7.86 7.31
N GLN A 87 10.49 7.12 8.12
CA GLN A 87 9.59 7.67 9.13
C GLN A 87 10.32 8.54 10.14
N ARG A 88 11.43 8.05 10.67
CA ARG A 88 12.26 8.83 11.63
C ARG A 88 12.73 10.14 11.00
N TYR A 89 13.28 10.09 9.78
CA TYR A 89 13.74 11.28 9.08
C TYR A 89 12.60 12.25 8.73
N LEU A 90 11.42 11.75 8.38
CA LEU A 90 10.25 12.61 8.20
C LEU A 90 9.91 13.38 9.47
N ARG A 91 9.92 12.71 10.63
CA ARG A 91 9.60 13.34 11.92
C ARG A 91 10.68 14.30 12.41
N GLU A 92 11.93 14.12 12.02
CA GLU A 92 12.98 15.12 12.25
C GLU A 92 12.71 16.41 11.49
N LEU A 93 12.17 16.34 10.27
CA LEU A 93 11.82 17.49 9.45
C LEU A 93 10.49 18.14 9.85
N HIS A 94 9.51 17.32 10.18
CA HIS A 94 8.12 17.72 10.50
C HIS A 94 7.60 16.88 11.67
N PRO A 95 7.77 17.34 12.94
CA PRO A 95 7.38 16.60 14.14
C PRO A 95 5.92 16.28 14.15
N GLY A 96 5.13 15.81 13.83
CA GLY A 96 3.69 15.48 13.77
C GLY A 96 3.32 14.72 12.51
N TYR A 97 4.18 14.74 11.49
CA TYR A 97 3.91 14.04 10.24
C TYR A 97 4.25 12.54 10.34
N SER A 98 3.53 11.75 9.58
CA SER A 98 3.75 10.30 9.50
C SER A 98 3.62 9.78 8.07
N LEU A 99 4.32 8.68 7.77
CA LEU A 99 4.08 7.92 6.56
C LEU A 99 2.76 7.14 6.70
N LEU A 100 1.99 7.09 5.62
CA LEU A 100 0.79 6.27 5.50
C LEU A 100 1.01 5.27 4.36
N VAL A 101 0.96 3.97 4.68
CA VAL A 101 1.14 2.88 3.71
C VAL A 101 -0.18 2.51 3.05
N TYR A 102 -0.21 2.53 1.72
CA TYR A 102 -1.34 2.10 0.88
C TYR A 102 -1.17 0.67 0.36
N ASP A 103 0.08 0.25 0.07
CA ASP A 103 0.41 -1.12 -0.35
C ASP A 103 1.83 -1.50 0.05
N ALA A 104 2.06 -2.81 0.28
CA ALA A 104 3.35 -3.34 0.72
C ALA A 104 3.62 -4.70 0.07
N ALA A 105 3.83 -5.77 0.84
CA ALA A 105 4.00 -7.12 0.31
C ALA A 105 2.72 -7.60 -0.40
N ARG A 106 2.87 -8.04 -1.64
CA ARG A 106 1.77 -8.46 -2.52
C ARG A 106 2.02 -9.87 -3.02
N PRO A 107 1.22 -10.87 -2.59
CA PRO A 107 1.33 -12.23 -3.13
C PRO A 107 1.16 -12.30 -4.64
N MET A 108 1.83 -13.25 -5.28
CA MET A 108 1.73 -13.47 -6.72
C MET A 108 0.32 -13.83 -7.18
N ALA A 109 -0.48 -14.46 -6.33
CA ALA A 109 -1.89 -14.72 -6.61
C ALA A 109 -2.65 -13.40 -6.86
N VAL A 110 -2.45 -12.39 -6.02
CA VAL A 110 -3.05 -11.06 -6.19
C VAL A 110 -2.46 -10.33 -7.41
N GLN A 111 -1.14 -10.42 -7.62
CA GLN A 111 -0.51 -9.81 -8.81
C GLN A 111 -1.10 -10.36 -10.11
N ARG A 112 -1.43 -11.66 -10.17
CA ARG A 112 -2.10 -12.28 -11.32
C ARG A 112 -3.50 -11.69 -11.53
N LEU A 113 -4.29 -11.52 -10.47
CA LEU A 113 -5.63 -10.90 -10.56
C LEU A 113 -5.55 -9.46 -11.07
N MET A 114 -4.60 -8.65 -10.55
CA MET A 114 -4.38 -7.28 -11.00
C MET A 114 -4.00 -7.20 -12.47
N TRP A 115 -3.11 -8.09 -12.93
CA TRP A 115 -2.68 -8.16 -14.32
C TRP A 115 -3.84 -8.54 -15.26
N GLU A 116 -4.65 -9.54 -14.90
CA GLU A 116 -5.82 -9.94 -15.68
C GLU A 116 -6.83 -8.80 -15.86
N GLN A 117 -6.96 -7.91 -14.88
CA GLN A 117 -7.83 -6.74 -14.95
C GLN A 117 -7.39 -5.70 -16.00
N VAL A 118 -6.08 -5.60 -16.26
CA VAL A 118 -5.52 -4.54 -17.10
C VAL A 118 -4.87 -5.04 -18.39
N ARG A 119 -4.56 -6.33 -18.53
CA ARG A 119 -3.92 -6.88 -19.72
C ARG A 119 -4.72 -6.55 -20.98
N GLY A 120 -4.02 -6.15 -22.05
CA GLY A 120 -4.65 -5.74 -23.30
C GLY A 120 -5.21 -4.32 -23.27
N THR A 121 -5.04 -3.57 -22.19
CA THR A 121 -5.42 -2.16 -22.10
C THR A 121 -4.19 -1.26 -21.89
N PRO A 122 -4.28 0.06 -22.13
CA PRO A 122 -3.21 1.01 -21.79
C PRO A 122 -2.79 0.98 -20.32
N ARG A 123 -3.69 0.59 -19.40
CA ARG A 123 -3.42 0.47 -17.97
C ARG A 123 -2.42 -0.63 -17.62
N ALA A 124 -2.15 -1.57 -18.53
CA ALA A 124 -1.11 -2.60 -18.38
C ALA A 124 0.30 -2.01 -18.18
N TYR A 125 0.51 -0.73 -18.56
CA TYR A 125 1.75 -0.01 -18.30
C TYR A 125 2.04 0.15 -16.79
N TYR A 126 1.02 0.30 -15.96
CA TYR A 126 1.13 0.56 -14.52
C TYR A 126 1.20 -0.72 -13.67
N VAL A 127 0.92 -1.89 -14.23
CA VAL A 127 0.87 -3.15 -13.48
C VAL A 127 1.94 -4.11 -13.96
N SER A 128 2.82 -4.55 -13.07
CA SER A 128 3.88 -5.51 -13.42
C SER A 128 3.31 -6.82 -13.94
N ASN A 129 3.81 -7.27 -15.11
CA ASN A 129 3.41 -8.57 -15.67
C ASN A 129 3.94 -9.71 -14.78
N PRO A 130 3.07 -10.57 -14.22
CA PRO A 130 3.46 -11.63 -13.29
C PRO A 130 4.42 -12.66 -13.90
N ARG A 131 4.36 -12.87 -15.23
CA ARG A 131 5.29 -13.79 -15.93
C ARG A 131 6.74 -13.33 -15.86
N LYS A 132 6.99 -12.01 -15.76
CA LYS A 132 8.34 -11.45 -15.67
C LYS A 132 8.92 -11.54 -14.26
N LYS A 133 8.11 -11.78 -13.23
CA LYS A 133 8.51 -11.84 -11.81
C LYS A 133 9.36 -10.65 -11.37
N ASN A 134 9.11 -9.46 -11.93
CA ASN A 134 9.90 -8.25 -11.70
C ASN A 134 9.25 -7.22 -10.77
N GLY A 135 8.04 -7.47 -10.29
CA GLY A 135 7.33 -6.65 -9.31
C GLY A 135 7.97 -6.79 -7.93
N ARG A 136 8.50 -5.68 -7.37
CA ARG A 136 9.19 -5.73 -6.06
C ARG A 136 8.24 -5.93 -4.88
N HIS A 137 6.97 -5.53 -5.00
CA HIS A 137 5.93 -5.88 -4.01
C HIS A 137 5.82 -7.39 -3.78
N ASN A 138 6.06 -8.20 -4.83
CA ASN A 138 5.96 -9.66 -4.76
C ASN A 138 7.10 -10.31 -3.96
N TYR A 139 8.07 -9.52 -3.51
CA TYR A 139 9.18 -9.91 -2.65
C TYR A 139 9.17 -9.15 -1.31
N GLY A 140 8.14 -8.35 -1.04
CA GLY A 140 8.11 -7.43 0.09
C GLY A 140 9.18 -6.32 0.02
N MET A 141 9.66 -6.00 -1.19
CA MET A 141 10.76 -5.06 -1.46
C MET A 141 10.28 -3.79 -2.19
N ALA A 142 9.02 -3.46 -2.11
CA ALA A 142 8.44 -2.18 -2.52
C ALA A 142 7.32 -1.78 -1.59
N VAL A 143 7.06 -0.48 -1.54
CA VAL A 143 5.98 0.11 -0.75
C VAL A 143 5.35 1.27 -1.49
N ASP A 144 4.02 1.39 -1.41
CA ASP A 144 3.26 2.54 -1.87
C ASP A 144 2.85 3.36 -0.65
N VAL A 145 3.29 4.62 -0.61
CA VAL A 145 3.14 5.47 0.57
C VAL A 145 2.78 6.91 0.23
N THR A 146 2.15 7.58 1.19
CA THR A 146 2.02 9.03 1.23
C THR A 146 2.46 9.57 2.59
N ILE A 147 2.35 10.88 2.77
CA ILE A 147 2.55 11.56 4.06
C ILE A 147 1.18 11.99 4.58
N VAL A 148 0.96 11.85 5.87
CA VAL A 148 -0.16 12.45 6.60
C VAL A 148 0.35 13.53 7.55
N ASP A 149 -0.47 14.56 7.76
CA ASP A 149 -0.22 15.63 8.72
C ASP A 149 -0.46 15.15 10.17
N ASP A 150 -0.29 16.06 11.13
CA ASP A 150 -0.52 15.84 12.57
C ASP A 150 -1.98 15.52 12.93
N THR A 151 -2.92 15.78 12.02
CA THR A 151 -4.33 15.40 12.15
C THR A 151 -4.66 14.04 11.49
N GLY A 152 -3.66 13.39 10.87
CA GLY A 152 -3.81 12.13 10.15
C GLY A 152 -4.41 12.26 8.75
N ARG A 153 -4.50 13.48 8.20
CA ARG A 153 -4.98 13.72 6.82
C ARG A 153 -3.83 13.60 5.83
N PRO A 154 -4.02 12.86 4.71
CA PRO A 154 -3.04 12.82 3.65
C PRO A 154 -2.75 14.22 3.08
N LEU A 155 -1.47 14.52 2.88
CA LEU A 155 -1.07 15.74 2.18
C LEU A 155 -1.54 15.67 0.71
N PRO A 156 -1.95 16.81 0.12
CA PRO A 156 -2.27 16.86 -1.31
C PRO A 156 -1.10 16.42 -2.17
N MET A 157 -1.35 15.50 -3.10
CA MET A 157 -0.36 14.95 -4.03
C MET A 157 -0.74 15.14 -5.51
N GLY A 158 -1.79 15.94 -5.80
CA GLY A 158 -2.28 16.24 -7.14
C GLY A 158 -3.10 15.11 -7.80
N THR A 159 -3.00 13.89 -7.30
CA THR A 159 -3.86 12.77 -7.70
C THR A 159 -4.12 11.86 -6.51
N LEU A 160 -5.15 11.05 -6.62
CA LEU A 160 -5.34 9.93 -5.70
C LEU A 160 -4.28 8.84 -5.95
N PHE A 161 -4.14 7.93 -4.99
CA PHE A 161 -3.45 6.66 -5.16
C PHE A 161 -4.11 5.85 -6.29
N ASP A 162 -3.36 5.04 -7.02
CA ASP A 162 -3.82 4.24 -8.18
C ASP A 162 -4.37 5.08 -9.37
N TYR A 163 -4.04 6.35 -9.46
CA TYR A 163 -4.41 7.16 -10.62
C TYR A 163 -3.55 6.81 -11.84
N PHE A 164 -4.17 6.21 -12.85
CA PHE A 164 -3.52 5.79 -14.10
C PHE A 164 -3.57 6.89 -15.15
N GLY A 165 -2.82 7.96 -14.92
CA GLY A 165 -2.74 9.11 -15.79
C GLY A 165 -1.44 9.88 -15.65
N GLU A 166 -1.25 10.85 -16.54
CA GLU A 166 -0.02 11.63 -16.65
C GLU A 166 0.28 12.43 -15.38
N GLU A 167 -0.74 12.87 -14.66
CA GLU A 167 -0.62 13.64 -13.43
C GLU A 167 0.06 12.86 -12.28
N ALA A 168 0.09 11.52 -12.35
CA ALA A 168 0.84 10.71 -11.39
C ALA A 168 2.36 10.72 -11.65
N ASN A 169 2.79 11.14 -12.84
CA ASN A 169 4.21 11.10 -13.23
C ASN A 169 5.06 12.13 -12.47
N THR A 170 6.21 11.68 -11.97
CA THR A 170 7.13 12.52 -11.19
C THR A 170 8.17 13.24 -12.04
N ASN A 171 8.41 12.80 -13.27
CA ASN A 171 9.36 13.43 -14.20
C ASN A 171 8.73 14.55 -15.03
N ARG A 172 7.43 14.81 -14.87
CA ARG A 172 6.69 15.86 -15.59
C ARG A 172 6.08 16.92 -14.68
N GLU A 173 6.43 16.93 -13.39
CA GLU A 173 5.82 17.80 -12.38
C GLU A 173 5.88 19.27 -12.76
N GLU A 174 7.01 19.75 -13.31
CA GLU A 174 7.15 21.14 -13.73
C GLU A 174 6.21 21.49 -14.89
N ALA A 175 6.12 20.64 -15.92
CA ALA A 175 5.22 20.86 -17.04
C ALA A 175 3.74 20.79 -16.62
N LEU A 176 3.40 19.86 -15.71
CA LEU A 176 2.05 19.72 -15.17
C LEU A 176 1.66 20.93 -14.30
N LEU A 177 2.60 21.47 -13.53
CA LEU A 177 2.42 22.68 -12.75
C LEU A 177 2.18 23.89 -13.63
N GLN A 178 3.01 24.09 -14.67
CA GLN A 178 2.85 25.21 -15.62
C GLN A 178 1.51 25.11 -16.39
N ALA A 179 1.03 23.91 -16.66
CA ALA A 179 -0.26 23.65 -17.27
C ALA A 179 -1.46 23.76 -16.29
N GLY A 180 -1.22 24.02 -15.00
CA GLY A 180 -2.27 24.11 -13.98
C GLY A 180 -2.94 22.78 -13.66
N ARG A 181 -2.33 21.64 -14.02
CA ARG A 181 -2.87 20.29 -13.81
C ARG A 181 -2.57 19.72 -12.41
N ILE A 182 -1.52 20.21 -11.79
CA ILE A 182 -1.19 19.99 -10.37
C ILE A 182 -0.76 21.33 -9.75
N SER A 183 -0.89 21.45 -8.43
CA SER A 183 -0.52 22.67 -7.70
C SER A 183 0.97 22.71 -7.33
N ARG A 184 1.44 23.89 -6.89
CA ARG A 184 2.78 24.01 -6.28
C ARG A 184 2.87 23.17 -5.00
N GLU A 185 1.83 23.18 -4.18
CA GLU A 185 1.75 22.38 -2.95
C GLU A 185 1.90 20.88 -3.25
N ASP A 186 1.20 20.37 -4.26
CA ASP A 186 1.33 18.95 -4.69
C ASP A 186 2.78 18.60 -5.04
N CYS A 187 3.45 19.48 -5.80
CA CYS A 187 4.85 19.30 -6.17
C CYS A 187 5.78 19.26 -4.94
N ASP A 188 5.57 20.18 -3.98
CA ASP A 188 6.41 20.31 -2.80
C ASP A 188 6.20 19.11 -1.86
N ASN A 189 4.97 18.64 -1.70
CA ASN A 189 4.65 17.43 -0.92
C ASN A 189 5.26 16.17 -1.57
N ARG A 190 5.19 16.00 -2.88
CA ARG A 190 5.86 14.91 -3.61
C ARG A 190 7.39 14.98 -3.46
N ARG A 191 7.97 16.18 -3.50
CA ARG A 191 9.42 16.37 -3.29
C ARG A 191 9.82 15.99 -1.86
N LEU A 192 9.02 16.37 -0.87
CA LEU A 192 9.23 15.97 0.52
C LEU A 192 9.21 14.44 0.65
N LEU A 193 8.18 13.79 0.13
CA LEU A 193 8.05 12.33 0.16
C LEU A 193 9.26 11.65 -0.50
N ARG A 194 9.64 12.06 -1.71
CA ARG A 194 10.81 11.51 -2.41
C ARG A 194 12.13 11.74 -1.65
N ARG A 195 12.30 12.92 -1.06
CA ARG A 195 13.47 13.25 -0.24
C ARG A 195 13.60 12.29 0.96
N VAL A 196 12.50 12.09 1.68
CA VAL A 196 12.44 11.23 2.86
C VAL A 196 12.73 9.78 2.48
N MET A 197 12.06 9.26 1.46
CA MET A 197 12.23 7.88 1.03
C MET A 197 13.62 7.61 0.45
N ARG A 198 14.16 8.51 -0.37
CA ARG A 198 15.53 8.39 -0.92
C ARG A 198 16.60 8.46 0.16
N ARG A 199 16.42 9.30 1.18
CA ARG A 199 17.34 9.38 2.33
C ARG A 199 17.43 8.04 3.08
N ALA A 200 16.35 7.28 3.10
CA ALA A 200 16.27 5.96 3.70
C ALA A 200 16.81 4.82 2.80
N GLY A 201 17.14 5.12 1.53
CA GLY A 201 17.70 4.18 0.56
C GLY A 201 16.72 3.67 -0.49
N PHE A 202 15.46 4.10 -0.48
CA PHE A 202 14.49 3.73 -1.51
C PHE A 202 14.76 4.45 -2.84
N THR A 203 14.30 3.81 -3.93
CA THR A 203 14.30 4.39 -5.28
C THR A 203 12.88 4.64 -5.74
N ALA A 204 12.55 5.90 -6.09
CA ALA A 204 11.28 6.27 -6.70
C ALA A 204 11.25 5.83 -8.18
N ILE A 205 10.03 5.64 -8.72
CA ILE A 205 9.80 5.50 -10.16
C ILE A 205 9.20 6.77 -10.74
N THR A 206 9.16 6.86 -12.06
CA THR A 206 8.69 8.10 -12.74
C THR A 206 7.20 8.10 -13.02
N SER A 207 6.56 6.94 -13.14
CA SER A 207 5.14 6.81 -13.50
C SER A 207 4.16 6.99 -12.32
N GLU A 208 4.66 6.88 -11.08
CA GLU A 208 3.81 6.83 -9.88
C GLU A 208 4.50 7.57 -8.73
N TRP A 209 3.90 8.64 -8.19
CA TRP A 209 4.49 9.44 -7.12
C TRP A 209 4.57 8.71 -5.79
N TRP A 210 3.71 7.70 -5.57
CA TRP A 210 3.58 6.93 -4.32
C TRP A 210 4.53 5.73 -4.22
N HIS A 211 5.06 5.21 -5.36
CA HIS A 211 5.77 3.94 -5.42
C HIS A 211 7.27 4.08 -5.17
N PHE A 212 7.78 3.25 -4.25
CA PHE A 212 9.19 3.22 -3.86
C PHE A 212 9.72 1.80 -3.76
N ASN A 213 10.84 1.54 -4.45
CA ASN A 213 11.53 0.26 -4.45
C ASN A 213 12.69 0.25 -3.46
N ALA A 214 12.80 -0.79 -2.62
CA ALA A 214 13.92 -1.00 -1.72
C ALA A 214 15.16 -1.58 -2.41
N CYS A 215 14.99 -2.19 -3.59
CA CYS A 215 16.10 -2.72 -4.39
C CYS A 215 15.77 -2.77 -5.88
N SER A 216 16.75 -3.12 -6.72
CA SER A 216 16.53 -3.38 -8.14
C SER A 216 15.71 -4.64 -8.37
N SER A 217 15.05 -4.76 -9.53
CA SER A 217 14.34 -5.99 -9.94
C SER A 217 15.26 -7.21 -9.95
N ARG A 218 16.49 -7.05 -10.46
CA ARG A 218 17.49 -8.13 -10.47
C ARG A 218 17.84 -8.59 -9.05
N THR A 219 18.09 -7.64 -8.14
CA THR A 219 18.37 -7.96 -6.73
C THR A 219 17.17 -8.68 -6.09
N ALA A 220 15.95 -8.21 -6.36
CA ALA A 220 14.74 -8.87 -5.84
C ALA A 220 14.67 -10.35 -6.26
N GLN A 221 14.86 -10.63 -7.55
CA GLN A 221 14.78 -11.98 -8.12
C GLN A 221 15.89 -12.92 -7.64
N THR A 222 17.09 -12.38 -7.34
CA THR A 222 18.27 -13.22 -6.99
C THR A 222 18.46 -13.40 -5.50
N LYS A 223 17.98 -12.46 -4.67
CA LYS A 223 18.28 -12.42 -3.23
C LYS A 223 17.06 -12.75 -2.36
N TYR A 224 15.85 -12.49 -2.82
CA TYR A 224 14.65 -12.56 -1.98
C TYR A 224 13.69 -13.63 -2.47
N LYS A 225 12.90 -14.20 -1.54
CA LYS A 225 11.88 -15.20 -1.85
C LYS A 225 10.62 -14.53 -2.40
N LEU A 226 10.09 -15.09 -3.47
CA LEU A 226 8.80 -14.68 -4.02
C LEU A 226 7.67 -15.09 -3.06
N ILE A 227 6.70 -14.20 -2.85
CA ILE A 227 5.51 -14.45 -2.03
C ILE A 227 4.44 -15.05 -2.95
N GLU A 228 4.07 -16.31 -2.76
CA GLU A 228 3.06 -17.01 -3.56
C GLU A 228 1.61 -16.73 -3.12
#